data_1ff943bc15f3a8f4eda1c8777fc41ce7
#
_entry.id   1ff943bc15f3a8f4eda1c8777fc41ce7
#
_cell.length_a   1.000
_cell.length_b   1.000
_cell.length_c   1.000
_cell.angle_alpha   90.00
_cell.angle_beta   90.00
_cell.angle_gamma   90.00
#
_symmetry.space_group_name_H-M   'P 1'
#
loop_
_entity.id
_entity.type
_entity.pdbx_description
1 polymer ?
#
loop_
_entity_poly.entity_id
_entity_poly.type
_entity_poly.pdbx_seq_one_letter_code
_entity_poly.pdbx_strand_id
1 'polypeptide(L)'
;MPDINNYTSKFNYWNAIRSYVEANASKYHLEPPVSDDVLLDFLKGMSSNLGRGECSEREDFNKYIKNLCENNCSCSKRHSILRLCFALDINSINGINDFLMNYMCEKELSPRNLKELILLGALKCNLCWKDAIVLFKEYNNKIDQSIAPSDYAPGKTL
;
A
#
# COMPACT_ATOMS: atom_id res chain seq x y z
N MET A 1 -8.60 -27.79 22.18
CA MET A 1 -7.86 -27.58 20.93
C MET A 1 -8.34 -26.30 20.28
N PRO A 2 -7.44 -25.39 19.94
CA PRO A 2 -7.86 -24.14 19.28
C PRO A 2 -8.57 -24.44 17.97
N ASP A 3 -9.58 -23.67 17.66
CA ASP A 3 -10.28 -23.79 16.39
C ASP A 3 -9.34 -23.37 15.26
N ILE A 4 -9.10 -24.28 14.33
CA ILE A 4 -8.20 -24.03 13.20
C ILE A 4 -8.71 -22.87 12.33
N ASN A 5 -10.00 -22.63 12.28
CA ASN A 5 -10.58 -21.52 11.54
C ASN A 5 -10.15 -20.17 12.11
N ASN A 6 -9.86 -20.09 13.39
CA ASN A 6 -9.37 -18.86 14.01
C ASN A 6 -7.94 -18.52 13.58
N TYR A 7 -7.15 -19.51 13.17
CA TYR A 7 -5.79 -19.29 12.68
C TYR A 7 -5.74 -18.89 11.22
N THR A 8 -6.71 -19.34 10.43
CA THR A 8 -6.74 -19.10 8.99
C THR A 8 -7.64 -17.95 8.59
N SER A 9 -8.53 -17.52 9.49
CA SER A 9 -9.66 -16.71 9.09
C SER A 9 -9.35 -15.22 8.94
N LYS A 10 -8.37 -14.67 9.66
CA LYS A 10 -8.21 -13.21 9.60
C LYS A 10 -6.81 -12.77 9.97
N PHE A 11 -6.08 -12.31 8.97
CA PHE A 11 -4.89 -11.53 9.22
C PHE A 11 -5.32 -10.14 9.72
N ASN A 12 -4.74 -9.69 10.82
CA ASN A 12 -5.09 -8.40 11.39
C ASN A 12 -4.19 -7.30 10.81
N TYR A 13 -4.65 -6.68 9.74
CA TYR A 13 -3.91 -5.61 9.06
C TYR A 13 -3.69 -4.40 9.95
N TRP A 14 -4.69 -4.04 10.76
CA TRP A 14 -4.59 -2.88 11.64
C TRP A 14 -3.47 -3.06 12.67
N ASN A 15 -3.41 -4.22 13.31
CA ASN A 15 -2.34 -4.52 14.27
C ASN A 15 -0.97 -4.60 13.60
N ALA A 16 -0.90 -5.11 12.37
CA ALA A 16 0.34 -5.16 11.61
C ALA A 16 0.87 -3.75 11.31
N ILE A 17 -0.01 -2.84 10.94
CA ILE A 17 0.33 -1.43 10.72
C ILE A 17 0.83 -0.81 12.04
N ARG A 18 0.12 -1.06 13.13
CA ARG A 18 0.54 -0.58 14.46
C ARG A 18 1.94 -1.09 14.80
N SER A 19 2.20 -2.36 14.58
CA SER A 19 3.50 -2.96 14.88
C SER A 19 4.61 -2.30 14.09
N TYR A 20 4.38 -2.03 12.82
CA TYR A 20 5.36 -1.33 11.98
C TYR A 20 5.60 0.10 12.46
N VAL A 21 4.55 0.84 12.75
CA VAL A 21 4.64 2.21 13.21
C VAL A 21 5.37 2.29 14.56
N GLU A 22 5.07 1.38 15.47
CA GLU A 22 5.74 1.31 16.77
C GLU A 22 7.22 0.94 16.64
N ALA A 23 7.55 0.03 15.73
CA ALA A 23 8.93 -0.35 15.46
C ALA A 23 9.73 0.81 14.85
N ASN A 24 9.06 1.76 14.20
CA ASN A 24 9.67 2.94 13.59
C ASN A 24 9.22 4.22 14.28
N ALA A 25 8.92 4.15 15.57
CA ALA A 25 8.35 5.27 16.31
C ALA A 25 9.21 6.53 16.27
N SER A 26 10.52 6.38 16.28
CA SER A 26 11.44 7.53 16.19
C SER A 26 11.28 8.28 14.87
N LYS A 27 11.15 7.55 13.77
CA LYS A 27 10.94 8.14 12.45
C LYS A 27 9.66 8.96 12.39
N TYR A 28 8.60 8.47 13.05
CA TYR A 28 7.29 9.08 13.00
C TYR A 28 6.97 9.98 14.18
N HIS A 29 7.92 10.16 15.10
CA HIS A 29 7.76 11.01 16.31
C HIS A 29 6.58 10.57 17.16
N LEU A 30 6.41 9.26 17.34
CA LEU A 30 5.35 8.68 18.16
C LEU A 30 5.96 7.94 19.36
N GLU A 31 5.17 7.84 20.44
CA GLU A 31 5.56 7.08 21.64
C GLU A 31 4.72 5.82 21.77
N PRO A 32 5.36 4.63 21.71
CA PRO A 32 4.62 3.38 21.98
C PRO A 32 4.18 3.29 23.45
N PRO A 33 3.06 2.62 23.74
CA PRO A 33 2.15 1.99 22.79
C PRO A 33 1.26 2.99 22.06
N VAL A 34 0.98 2.71 20.78
CA VAL A 34 0.16 3.60 19.96
C VAL A 34 -1.29 3.13 20.01
N SER A 35 -2.18 3.97 20.54
CA SER A 35 -3.61 3.66 20.61
C SER A 35 -4.26 3.72 19.22
N ASP A 36 -5.47 3.15 19.10
CA ASP A 36 -6.21 3.17 17.84
C ASP A 36 -6.48 4.60 17.37
N ASP A 37 -6.87 5.50 18.27
CA ASP A 37 -7.17 6.89 17.93
C ASP A 37 -5.91 7.63 17.45
N VAL A 38 -4.80 7.43 18.13
CA VAL A 38 -3.52 8.05 17.73
C VAL A 38 -3.07 7.49 16.38
N LEU A 39 -3.17 6.18 16.18
CA LEU A 39 -2.78 5.55 14.93
C LEU A 39 -3.65 6.05 13.77
N LEU A 40 -4.96 6.13 13.98
CA LEU A 40 -5.88 6.61 12.96
C LEU A 40 -5.57 8.06 12.55
N ASP A 41 -5.40 8.96 13.52
CA ASP A 41 -5.05 10.35 13.24
C ASP A 41 -3.71 10.48 12.54
N PHE A 42 -2.73 9.71 12.99
CA PHE A 42 -1.40 9.69 12.36
C PHE A 42 -1.49 9.28 10.88
N LEU A 43 -2.19 8.18 10.59
CA LEU A 43 -2.32 7.69 9.22
C LEU A 43 -3.09 8.64 8.32
N LYS A 44 -4.14 9.28 8.85
CA LYS A 44 -4.86 10.31 8.10
C LYS A 44 -3.95 11.48 7.73
N GLY A 45 -3.08 11.89 8.66
CA GLY A 45 -2.10 12.94 8.38
C GLY A 45 -1.10 12.52 7.31
N MET A 46 -0.72 11.24 7.30
CA MET A 46 0.25 10.71 6.32
C MET A 46 -0.33 10.63 4.90
N SER A 47 -1.63 10.77 4.72
CA SER A 47 -2.25 10.77 3.40
C SER A 47 -1.68 11.87 2.49
N SER A 48 -1.13 12.93 3.04
CA SER A 48 -0.50 14.01 2.27
C SER A 48 0.70 13.53 1.45
N ASN A 49 1.33 12.43 1.85
CA ASN A 49 2.45 11.85 1.11
C ASN A 49 2.02 11.20 -0.21
N LEU A 50 0.72 10.96 -0.42
CA LEU A 50 0.20 10.34 -1.63
C LEU A 50 0.10 11.32 -2.81
N GLY A 51 -0.02 12.61 -2.53
CA GLY A 51 -0.10 13.62 -3.56
C GLY A 51 -0.46 14.97 -2.98
N ARG A 52 -0.13 16.02 -3.71
CA ARG A 52 -0.38 17.40 -3.28
C ARG A 52 -1.82 17.80 -3.57
N GLY A 53 -2.38 18.64 -2.70
CA GLY A 53 -3.73 19.18 -2.87
C GLY A 53 -4.82 18.15 -2.70
N GLU A 54 -6.01 18.45 -3.19
CA GLU A 54 -7.12 17.50 -3.19
C GLU A 54 -6.89 16.46 -4.27
N CYS A 55 -6.98 15.18 -3.88
CA CYS A 55 -6.91 14.09 -4.83
C CYS A 55 -7.71 12.89 -4.31
N SER A 56 -8.29 12.15 -5.26
CA SER A 56 -9.10 10.98 -4.95
C SER A 56 -8.29 9.90 -4.21
N GLU A 57 -7.01 9.80 -4.49
CA GLU A 57 -6.14 8.82 -3.82
C GLU A 57 -6.04 9.07 -2.31
N ARG A 58 -6.00 10.33 -1.89
CA ARG A 58 -5.97 10.66 -0.46
C ARG A 58 -7.30 10.35 0.21
N GLU A 59 -8.41 10.68 -0.44
CA GLU A 59 -9.75 10.40 0.07
C GLU A 59 -9.99 8.90 0.18
N ASP A 60 -9.63 8.14 -0.84
CA ASP A 60 -9.76 6.69 -0.85
C ASP A 60 -8.90 6.06 0.23
N PHE A 61 -7.69 6.56 0.43
CA PHE A 61 -6.80 6.09 1.48
C PHE A 61 -7.42 6.34 2.87
N ASN A 62 -7.97 7.52 3.11
CA ASN A 62 -8.59 7.84 4.41
C ASN A 62 -9.78 6.94 4.70
N LYS A 63 -10.59 6.63 3.69
CA LYS A 63 -11.71 5.67 3.82
C LYS A 63 -11.19 4.28 4.14
N TYR A 64 -10.13 3.84 3.46
CA TYR A 64 -9.51 2.55 3.69
C TYR A 64 -9.01 2.42 5.14
N ILE A 65 -8.28 3.43 5.62
CA ILE A 65 -7.73 3.44 6.99
C ILE A 65 -8.84 3.41 8.03
N LYS A 66 -9.88 4.22 7.84
CA LYS A 66 -11.03 4.23 8.74
C LYS A 66 -11.72 2.86 8.80
N ASN A 67 -11.89 2.25 7.64
CA ASN A 67 -12.51 0.92 7.55
C ASN A 67 -11.66 -0.15 8.25
N LEU A 68 -10.34 -0.10 8.10
CA LEU A 68 -9.46 -1.03 8.82
C LEU A 68 -9.56 -0.84 10.33
N CYS A 69 -9.60 0.42 10.78
CA CYS A 69 -9.70 0.72 12.21
C CYS A 69 -11.02 0.23 12.81
N GLU A 70 -12.15 0.49 12.14
CA GLU A 70 -13.48 0.19 12.65
C GLU A 70 -13.87 -1.28 12.50
N ASN A 71 -13.55 -1.88 11.36
CA ASN A 71 -14.05 -3.19 10.99
C ASN A 71 -12.98 -4.28 10.98
N ASN A 72 -11.73 -3.90 11.17
CA ASN A 72 -10.60 -4.82 11.10
C ASN A 72 -10.69 -5.71 9.85
N CYS A 73 -10.88 -5.09 8.70
CA CYS A 73 -11.10 -5.78 7.43
C CYS A 73 -9.94 -6.72 7.12
N SER A 74 -10.27 -7.99 6.86
CA SER A 74 -9.27 -9.01 6.57
C SER A 74 -8.91 -9.10 5.08
N CYS A 75 -9.57 -8.32 4.23
CA CYS A 75 -9.42 -8.40 2.78
C CYS A 75 -8.76 -7.15 2.21
N SER A 76 -7.53 -6.88 2.65
CA SER A 76 -6.78 -5.77 2.05
C SER A 76 -6.21 -6.20 0.71
N LYS A 77 -6.57 -5.47 -0.33
CA LYS A 77 -6.02 -5.69 -1.66
C LYS A 77 -4.58 -5.18 -1.72
N ARG A 78 -3.77 -5.84 -2.55
CA ARG A 78 -2.36 -5.45 -2.73
C ARG A 78 -2.21 -3.97 -3.10
N HIS A 79 -3.10 -3.45 -3.95
CA HIS A 79 -3.11 -2.02 -4.30
C HIS A 79 -3.17 -1.12 -3.05
N SER A 80 -4.06 -1.44 -2.12
CA SER A 80 -4.22 -0.66 -0.88
C SER A 80 -2.99 -0.74 0.02
N ILE A 81 -2.38 -1.92 0.08
CA ILE A 81 -1.16 -2.12 0.88
C ILE A 81 0.02 -1.34 0.29
N LEU A 82 0.16 -1.36 -1.04
CA LEU A 82 1.22 -0.59 -1.70
C LEU A 82 1.02 0.92 -1.53
N ARG A 83 -0.23 1.38 -1.63
CA ARG A 83 -0.56 2.78 -1.35
C ARG A 83 -0.18 3.16 0.09
N LEU A 84 -0.45 2.28 1.03
CA LEU A 84 -0.07 2.48 2.43
C LEU A 84 1.44 2.65 2.58
N CYS A 85 2.24 1.89 1.86
CA CYS A 85 3.70 2.04 1.88
C CYS A 85 4.12 3.46 1.50
N PHE A 86 3.52 4.01 0.46
CA PHE A 86 3.81 5.39 0.03
C PHE A 86 3.32 6.41 1.04
N ALA A 87 2.15 6.19 1.64
CA ALA A 87 1.63 7.06 2.69
C ALA A 87 2.55 7.08 3.90
N LEU A 88 3.10 5.93 4.28
CA LEU A 88 4.05 5.82 5.41
C LEU A 88 5.43 6.36 5.07
N ASP A 89 5.60 6.94 3.90
CA ASP A 89 6.88 7.50 3.44
C ASP A 89 8.01 6.47 3.46
N ILE A 90 7.68 5.25 3.08
CA ILE A 90 8.69 4.21 2.87
C ILE A 90 9.23 4.41 1.46
N ASN A 91 10.36 5.08 1.35
CA ASN A 91 10.88 5.59 0.08
C ASN A 91 12.04 4.77 -0.50
N SER A 92 12.18 3.53 -0.06
CA SER A 92 13.18 2.62 -0.61
C SER A 92 12.56 1.27 -0.96
N ILE A 93 13.10 0.63 -1.98
CA ILE A 93 12.66 -0.69 -2.42
C ILE A 93 12.82 -1.70 -1.28
N ASN A 94 13.97 -1.67 -0.60
CA ASN A 94 14.22 -2.58 0.53
C ASN A 94 13.26 -2.33 1.68
N GLY A 95 12.94 -1.07 1.97
CA GLY A 95 11.98 -0.72 3.02
C GLY A 95 10.58 -1.23 2.72
N ILE A 96 10.12 -1.08 1.47
CA ILE A 96 8.80 -1.59 1.06
C ILE A 96 8.78 -3.12 1.10
N ASN A 97 9.81 -3.79 0.61
CA ASN A 97 9.87 -5.25 0.65
C ASN A 97 9.89 -5.76 2.09
N ASP A 98 10.61 -5.08 2.98
CA ASP A 98 10.60 -5.42 4.41
C ASP A 98 9.20 -5.30 5.01
N PHE A 99 8.50 -4.20 4.73
CA PHE A 99 7.14 -3.99 5.20
C PHE A 99 6.19 -5.07 4.66
N LEU A 100 6.27 -5.35 3.36
CA LEU A 100 5.41 -6.35 2.73
C LEU A 100 5.63 -7.74 3.32
N MET A 101 6.88 -8.16 3.44
CA MET A 101 7.22 -9.53 3.84
C MET A 101 7.12 -9.76 5.34
N ASN A 102 7.58 -8.80 6.14
CA ASN A 102 7.72 -8.99 7.59
C ASN A 102 6.52 -8.51 8.39
N TYR A 103 5.71 -7.61 7.85
CA TYR A 103 4.54 -7.07 8.55
C TYR A 103 3.23 -7.46 7.91
N MET A 104 3.16 -7.52 6.58
CA MET A 104 1.90 -7.73 5.85
C MET A 104 1.72 -9.15 5.33
N CYS A 105 2.66 -10.03 5.52
CA CYS A 105 2.64 -11.42 5.00
C CYS A 105 2.38 -11.44 3.49
N GLU A 106 2.99 -10.49 2.77
CA GLU A 106 2.87 -10.36 1.34
C GLU A 106 4.20 -10.65 0.64
N LYS A 107 4.14 -10.88 -0.66
CA LYS A 107 5.34 -11.03 -1.47
C LYS A 107 6.00 -9.67 -1.71
N GLU A 108 7.32 -9.70 -1.94
CA GLU A 108 8.05 -8.50 -2.32
C GLU A 108 7.55 -7.93 -3.65
N LEU A 109 7.96 -6.70 -3.97
CA LEU A 109 7.63 -6.06 -5.24
C LEU A 109 8.13 -6.89 -6.41
N SER A 110 7.28 -7.08 -7.41
CA SER A 110 7.60 -7.89 -8.58
C SER A 110 7.76 -7.00 -9.81
N PRO A 111 8.95 -7.01 -10.47
CA PRO A 111 9.13 -6.27 -11.72
C PRO A 111 8.37 -6.90 -12.90
N ARG A 112 7.79 -8.07 -12.73
CA ARG A 112 6.98 -8.73 -13.76
C ARG A 112 5.56 -8.21 -13.81
N ASN A 113 5.11 -7.51 -12.76
CA ASN A 113 3.82 -6.85 -12.73
C ASN A 113 4.01 -5.41 -13.19
N LEU A 114 3.29 -4.96 -14.20
CA LEU A 114 3.47 -3.63 -14.79
C LEU A 114 3.33 -2.52 -13.75
N LYS A 115 2.29 -2.60 -12.92
CA LYS A 115 2.06 -1.59 -11.90
C LYS A 115 3.22 -1.53 -10.90
N GLU A 116 3.69 -2.69 -10.44
CA GLU A 116 4.79 -2.75 -9.48
C GLU A 116 6.12 -2.34 -10.10
N LEU A 117 6.32 -2.62 -11.38
CA LEU A 117 7.48 -2.12 -12.11
C LEU A 117 7.49 -0.60 -12.16
N ILE A 118 6.33 0.02 -12.40
CA ILE A 118 6.20 1.47 -12.40
C ILE A 118 6.46 2.04 -11.00
N LEU A 119 5.97 1.37 -9.95
CA LEU A 119 6.23 1.78 -8.57
C LEU A 119 7.72 1.70 -8.24
N LEU A 120 8.41 0.66 -8.71
CA LEU A 120 9.87 0.55 -8.55
C LEU A 120 10.59 1.74 -9.19
N GLY A 121 10.18 2.12 -10.39
CA GLY A 121 10.72 3.30 -11.06
C GLY A 121 10.40 4.61 -10.33
N ALA A 122 9.18 4.73 -9.83
CA ALA A 122 8.74 5.90 -9.08
C ALA A 122 9.58 6.08 -7.81
N LEU A 123 9.87 5.00 -7.09
CA LEU A 123 10.72 5.04 -5.91
C LEU A 123 12.13 5.54 -6.24
N LYS A 124 12.69 5.10 -7.36
CA LYS A 124 14.02 5.54 -7.80
C LYS A 124 14.05 7.02 -8.20
N CYS A 125 12.92 7.55 -8.66
CA CYS A 125 12.79 8.93 -9.11
C CYS A 125 12.16 9.85 -8.05
N ASN A 126 11.90 9.38 -6.86
CA ASN A 126 11.25 10.12 -5.77
C ASN A 126 9.88 10.69 -6.15
N LEU A 127 9.12 9.95 -6.94
CA LEU A 127 7.76 10.33 -7.31
C LEU A 127 6.78 9.88 -6.22
N CYS A 128 5.70 10.64 -6.05
CA CYS A 128 4.65 10.26 -5.11
C CYS A 128 3.71 9.21 -5.73
N TRP A 129 2.84 8.65 -4.90
CA TRP A 129 1.86 7.65 -5.34
C TRP A 129 0.98 8.15 -6.49
N LYS A 130 0.47 9.36 -6.38
CA LYS A 130 -0.39 9.96 -7.40
C LYS A 130 0.30 9.99 -8.77
N ASP A 131 1.55 10.40 -8.80
CA ASP A 131 2.31 10.46 -10.04
C ASP A 131 2.54 9.07 -10.63
N ALA A 132 2.84 8.08 -9.79
CA ALA A 132 3.01 6.70 -10.22
C ALA A 132 1.71 6.13 -10.82
N ILE A 133 0.57 6.43 -10.22
CA ILE A 133 -0.73 5.95 -10.70
C ILE A 133 -1.08 6.60 -12.05
N VAL A 134 -0.78 7.87 -12.23
CA VAL A 134 -0.96 8.54 -13.53
C VAL A 134 -0.11 7.86 -14.60
N LEU A 135 1.16 7.57 -14.31
CA LEU A 135 2.02 6.86 -15.23
C LEU A 135 1.50 5.47 -15.57
N PHE A 136 1.02 4.74 -14.58
CA PHE A 136 0.44 3.42 -14.80
C PHE A 136 -0.75 3.49 -15.76
N LYS A 137 -1.66 4.44 -15.56
CA LYS A 137 -2.82 4.60 -16.43
C LYS A 137 -2.42 4.95 -17.86
N GLU A 138 -1.45 5.85 -18.02
CA GLU A 138 -0.94 6.21 -19.35
C GLU A 138 -0.32 5.01 -20.06
N TYR A 139 0.51 4.26 -19.36
CA TYR A 139 1.14 3.06 -19.92
C TYR A 139 0.12 2.01 -20.29
N ASN A 140 -0.84 1.76 -19.44
CA ASN A 140 -1.88 0.78 -19.68
C ASN A 140 -2.71 1.15 -20.91
N ASN A 141 -3.05 2.43 -21.07
CA ASN A 141 -3.78 2.91 -22.25
C ASN A 141 -2.95 2.74 -23.54
N LYS A 142 -1.66 3.04 -23.48
CA LYS A 142 -0.77 2.87 -24.64
C LYS A 142 -0.65 1.41 -25.06
N ILE A 143 -0.54 0.50 -24.11
CA ILE A 143 -0.48 -0.93 -24.37
C ILE A 143 -1.77 -1.39 -25.04
N ASP A 144 -2.93 -0.99 -24.52
CA ASP A 144 -4.23 -1.34 -25.07
C ASP A 144 -4.41 -0.82 -26.49
N GLN A 145 -3.82 0.31 -26.85
CA GLN A 145 -3.90 0.91 -28.17
C GLN A 145 -2.91 0.32 -29.18
N SER A 146 -1.76 -0.14 -28.71
CA SER A 146 -0.67 -0.57 -29.58
C SER A 146 -0.57 -2.07 -29.80
N ILE A 147 -1.25 -2.86 -28.97
CA ILE A 147 -1.20 -4.34 -29.05
C ILE A 147 -2.50 -4.85 -29.62
N ALA A 148 -2.41 -5.69 -30.69
CA ALA A 148 -3.58 -6.34 -31.24
C ALA A 148 -4.20 -7.29 -30.22
N PRO A 149 -5.54 -7.45 -30.20
CA PRO A 149 -6.21 -8.33 -29.23
C PRO A 149 -5.66 -9.75 -29.20
N SER A 150 -5.17 -10.26 -30.32
CA SER A 150 -4.56 -11.59 -30.40
C SER A 150 -3.21 -11.68 -29.68
N ASP A 151 -2.52 -10.57 -29.53
CA ASP A 151 -1.21 -10.50 -28.88
C ASP A 151 -1.33 -10.12 -27.41
N TYR A 152 -2.47 -9.61 -27.01
CA TYR A 152 -2.73 -9.16 -25.65
C TYR A 152 -3.32 -10.30 -24.83
N ALA A 153 -2.68 -10.63 -23.72
CA ALA A 153 -3.17 -11.64 -22.79
C ALA A 153 -3.64 -10.96 -21.51
N PRO A 154 -4.95 -10.79 -21.31
CA PRO A 154 -5.48 -10.20 -20.08
C PRO A 154 -5.01 -10.99 -18.86
N GLY A 155 -4.61 -10.30 -17.82
CA GLY A 155 -4.09 -10.94 -16.62
C GLY A 155 -2.58 -11.10 -16.56
N LYS A 156 -1.88 -10.97 -17.68
CA LYS A 156 -0.41 -10.97 -17.68
C LYS A 156 0.19 -9.60 -17.43
N THR A 157 -0.55 -8.55 -17.72
CA THR A 157 -0.11 -7.17 -17.56
C THR A 157 -0.45 -6.59 -16.21
N LEU A 158 -1.29 -7.23 -15.47
CA LEU A 158 -1.73 -6.73 -14.18
C LEU A 158 -1.78 -7.85 -13.14
#